data_8bbe54eb33d777ec7f0b2004c29d4e3f
#
_entry.id   8bbe54eb33d777ec7f0b2004c29d4e3f
#
_cell.length_a   1.000
_cell.length_b   1.000
_cell.length_c   1.000
_cell.angle_alpha   90.00
_cell.angle_beta   90.00
_cell.angle_gamma   90.00
#
_symmetry.space_group_name_H-M   'P 1'
#
loop_
_entity.id
_entity.type
_entity.pdbx_description
1 polymer ?
#
loop_
_entity_poly.entity_id
_entity_poly.type
_entity_poly.pdbx_seq_one_letter_code
_entity_poly.pdbx_strand_id
1 'polypeptide(L)'
;MMLEGRVYRGRKLIGQDIALNDIVIGRDGHLRVVRFKNYVNDVYLNSYNADGIIISTPTGSTGYSLSAGGPIVSPNAAMTIMTPIAPHTLNTRSIIFPAQDVITVEIGKGRHCDCEKGIASFDGDTFIPMVTGDCIQIRQADVKTKILKLNHLSFVEVLRRKMRDS
;
A
#
# COMPACT_ATOMS: atom_id res chain seq x y z
N MET A 1 -7.05 -9.13 -9.11
CA MET A 1 -5.78 -8.49 -9.54
C MET A 1 -4.71 -8.71 -8.49
N MET A 2 -3.44 -8.53 -8.85
CA MET A 2 -2.31 -8.46 -7.91
C MET A 2 -1.56 -7.15 -8.16
N LEU A 3 -0.76 -6.72 -7.20
CA LEU A 3 0.15 -5.58 -7.32
C LEU A 3 1.58 -6.09 -7.57
N GLU A 4 2.34 -5.35 -8.37
CA GLU A 4 3.78 -5.48 -8.50
C GLU A 4 4.43 -4.23 -7.93
N GLY A 5 5.44 -4.39 -7.07
CA GLY A 5 6.23 -3.30 -6.53
C GLY A 5 7.69 -3.44 -6.91
N ARG A 6 8.30 -2.36 -7.39
CA ARG A 6 9.71 -2.28 -7.76
C ARG A 6 10.40 -1.18 -6.96
N VAL A 7 11.38 -1.54 -6.16
CA VAL A 7 12.13 -0.62 -5.30
C VAL A 7 13.40 -0.17 -6.00
N TYR A 8 13.60 1.14 -6.08
CA TYR A 8 14.73 1.78 -6.74
C TYR A 8 15.54 2.63 -5.76
N ARG A 9 16.86 2.57 -5.89
CA ARG A 9 17.83 3.51 -5.30
C ARG A 9 18.49 4.30 -6.42
N GLY A 10 18.08 5.54 -6.58
CA GLY A 10 18.39 6.31 -7.78
C GLY A 10 17.83 5.62 -9.02
N ARG A 11 18.71 5.20 -9.95
CA ARG A 11 18.31 4.48 -11.17
C ARG A 11 18.44 2.95 -11.07
N LYS A 12 18.94 2.44 -9.94
CA LYS A 12 19.19 1.02 -9.76
C LYS A 12 17.98 0.34 -9.12
N LEU A 13 17.47 -0.71 -9.76
CA LEU A 13 16.50 -1.64 -9.15
C LEU A 13 17.21 -2.41 -8.03
N ILE A 14 16.73 -2.32 -6.79
CA ILE A 14 17.31 -3.02 -5.63
C ILE A 14 16.44 -4.18 -5.14
N GLY A 15 15.20 -4.25 -5.56
CA GLY A 15 14.31 -5.37 -5.28
C GLY A 15 12.95 -5.20 -5.93
N GLN A 16 12.25 -6.31 -6.10
CA GLN A 16 10.88 -6.33 -6.60
C GLN A 16 10.16 -7.57 -6.10
N ASP A 17 8.84 -7.47 -5.94
CA ASP A 17 7.96 -8.61 -5.67
C ASP A 17 6.51 -8.28 -6.05
N ILE A 18 5.63 -9.24 -5.86
CA ILE A 18 4.20 -9.13 -6.11
C ILE A 18 3.41 -9.34 -4.81
N ALA A 19 2.21 -8.75 -4.73
CA ALA A 19 1.32 -8.92 -3.60
C ALA A 19 -0.12 -9.20 -4.07
N LEU A 20 -0.82 -10.09 -3.38
CA LEU A 20 -2.23 -10.37 -3.58
C LEU A 20 -3.10 -9.35 -2.86
N ASN A 21 -2.73 -9.00 -1.62
CA ASN A 21 -3.49 -8.10 -0.75
C ASN A 21 -2.94 -6.68 -0.80
N ASP A 22 -1.71 -6.47 -0.34
CA ASP A 22 -1.15 -5.13 -0.20
C ASP A 22 0.38 -5.08 -0.23
N ILE A 23 0.88 -3.90 -0.57
CA ILE A 23 2.27 -3.50 -0.41
C ILE A 23 2.28 -2.37 0.62
N VAL A 24 2.97 -2.60 1.73
CA VAL A 24 3.10 -1.65 2.83
C VAL A 24 4.48 -0.99 2.78
N ILE A 25 4.53 0.32 2.73
CA ILE A 25 5.75 1.09 2.90
C ILE A 25 5.70 1.68 4.31
N GLY A 26 6.50 1.16 5.20
CA GLY A 26 6.52 1.53 6.61
C GLY A 26 7.86 2.04 7.09
N ARG A 27 7.87 2.62 8.28
CA ARG A 27 9.11 2.91 9.00
C ARG A 27 9.82 1.61 9.41
N ASP A 28 11.14 1.62 9.42
CA ASP A 28 11.97 0.54 9.95
C ASP A 28 12.64 0.98 11.25
N GLY A 29 12.39 0.22 12.34
CA GLY A 29 13.02 0.44 13.65
C GLY A 29 12.31 1.46 14.55
N HIS A 30 13.00 2.53 14.95
CA HIS A 30 12.53 3.46 15.99
C HIS A 30 11.17 4.11 15.71
N LEU A 31 10.43 4.46 16.79
CA LEU A 31 9.13 5.17 16.75
C LEU A 31 9.30 6.63 16.24
N ARG A 32 9.80 6.80 15.03
CA ARG A 32 9.93 8.09 14.37
C ARG A 32 8.98 8.16 13.19
N VAL A 33 8.40 9.32 13.00
CA VAL A 33 7.53 9.62 11.87
C VAL A 33 8.37 9.76 10.61
N VAL A 34 8.08 8.99 9.59
CA VAL A 34 8.74 9.07 8.29
C VAL A 34 7.92 9.93 7.35
N ARG A 35 8.60 10.68 6.50
CA ARG A 35 7.96 11.44 5.43
C ARG A 35 7.88 10.60 4.17
N PHE A 36 6.69 10.36 3.69
CA PHE A 36 6.41 9.68 2.43
C PHE A 36 5.94 10.71 1.40
N LYS A 37 6.63 10.80 0.26
CA LYS A 37 6.17 11.60 -0.88
C LYS A 37 5.50 10.68 -1.89
N ASN A 38 4.29 11.04 -2.30
CA ASN A 38 3.46 10.21 -3.16
C ASN A 38 3.27 10.88 -4.52
N TYR A 39 3.39 10.05 -5.55
CA TYR A 39 3.19 10.44 -6.94
C TYR A 39 2.25 9.44 -7.61
N VAL A 40 1.47 9.90 -8.57
CA VAL A 40 0.61 9.08 -9.42
C VAL A 40 0.91 9.43 -10.85
N ASN A 41 1.30 8.44 -11.66
CA ASN A 41 1.72 8.64 -13.06
C ASN A 41 2.77 9.76 -13.18
N ASP A 42 3.77 9.74 -12.29
CA ASP A 42 4.86 10.71 -12.15
C ASP A 42 4.43 12.14 -11.75
N VAL A 43 3.14 12.36 -11.48
CA VAL A 43 2.63 13.65 -10.97
C VAL A 43 2.62 13.62 -9.45
N TYR A 44 3.23 14.63 -8.83
CA TYR A 44 3.23 14.77 -7.37
C TYR A 44 1.80 14.92 -6.84
N LEU A 45 1.42 14.05 -5.91
CA LEU A 45 0.12 14.07 -5.26
C LEU A 45 0.17 14.83 -3.92
N ASN A 46 0.96 14.32 -2.99
CA ASN A 46 1.08 14.86 -1.63
C ASN A 46 2.27 14.27 -0.88
N SER A 47 2.44 14.72 0.39
CA SER A 47 3.36 14.08 1.33
C SER A 47 2.64 13.77 2.64
N TYR A 48 2.83 12.57 3.16
CA TYR A 48 2.40 12.19 4.50
C TYR A 48 3.59 12.14 5.46
N ASN A 49 3.39 12.62 6.69
CA ASN A 49 4.21 12.29 7.84
C ASN A 49 3.42 11.23 8.61
N ALA A 50 3.85 9.97 8.57
CA ALA A 50 3.06 8.83 9.00
C ALA A 50 3.95 7.68 9.48
N ASP A 51 3.37 6.64 10.05
CA ASP A 51 4.06 5.38 10.33
C ASP A 51 4.25 4.54 9.04
N GLY A 52 3.40 4.77 8.04
CA GLY A 52 3.49 4.09 6.75
C GLY A 52 2.37 4.46 5.79
N ILE A 53 2.41 3.83 4.63
CA ILE A 53 1.38 3.88 3.59
C ILE A 53 1.11 2.46 3.12
N ILE A 54 -0.16 2.11 3.00
CA ILE A 54 -0.63 0.84 2.42
C ILE A 54 -1.14 1.11 1.02
N ILE A 55 -0.64 0.37 0.05
CA ILE A 55 -1.21 0.30 -1.29
C ILE A 55 -1.86 -1.07 -1.43
N SER A 56 -3.18 -1.13 -1.48
CA SER A 56 -3.91 -2.40 -1.48
C SER A 56 -4.72 -2.64 -2.75
N THR A 57 -4.91 -3.93 -3.04
CA THR A 57 -5.89 -4.41 -4.01
C THR A 57 -7.30 -4.35 -3.41
N PRO A 58 -8.37 -4.48 -4.21
CA PRO A 58 -9.71 -4.69 -3.69
C PRO A 58 -9.84 -5.93 -2.78
N THR A 59 -9.09 -7.00 -3.06
CA THR A 59 -9.02 -8.20 -2.19
C THR A 59 -8.42 -7.85 -0.84
N GLY A 60 -7.32 -7.10 -0.81
CA GLY A 60 -6.64 -6.65 0.40
C GLY A 60 -7.37 -5.53 1.15
N SER A 61 -8.42 -4.93 0.56
CA SER A 61 -9.19 -3.86 1.22
C SER A 61 -9.81 -4.28 2.56
N THR A 62 -10.04 -5.57 2.77
CA THR A 62 -10.54 -6.16 4.02
C THR A 62 -9.44 -6.69 4.95
N GLY A 63 -8.18 -6.50 4.58
CA GLY A 63 -6.99 -6.85 5.38
C GLY A 63 -6.45 -5.65 6.17
N TYR A 64 -5.14 -5.41 6.07
CA TYR A 64 -4.46 -4.35 6.83
C TYR A 64 -4.97 -2.94 6.46
N SER A 65 -5.35 -2.72 5.20
CA SER A 65 -5.97 -1.46 4.75
C SER A 65 -7.22 -1.11 5.57
N LEU A 66 -8.09 -2.09 5.86
CA LEU A 66 -9.29 -1.88 6.70
C LEU A 66 -8.92 -1.44 8.12
N SER A 67 -7.94 -2.10 8.73
CA SER A 67 -7.47 -1.76 10.09
C SER A 67 -6.87 -0.36 10.17
N ALA A 68 -6.30 0.14 9.06
CA ALA A 68 -5.81 1.51 8.94
C ALA A 68 -6.89 2.53 8.56
N GLY A 69 -8.17 2.14 8.52
CA GLY A 69 -9.30 3.01 8.18
C GLY A 69 -9.59 3.14 6.69
N GLY A 70 -9.08 2.22 5.88
CA GLY A 70 -9.38 2.13 4.45
C GLY A 70 -10.82 1.65 4.17
N PRO A 71 -11.36 1.95 3.00
CA PRO A 71 -12.71 1.51 2.61
C PRO A 71 -12.73 0.02 2.27
N ILE A 72 -13.89 -0.61 2.48
CA ILE A 72 -14.18 -1.94 1.96
C ILE A 72 -14.54 -1.82 0.49
N VAL A 73 -13.85 -2.58 -0.36
CA VAL A 73 -14.03 -2.57 -1.81
C VAL A 73 -14.36 -3.97 -2.30
N SER A 74 -15.31 -4.05 -3.26
CA SER A 74 -15.65 -5.33 -3.90
C SER A 74 -14.42 -5.93 -4.60
N PRO A 75 -14.11 -7.23 -4.41
CA PRO A 75 -12.95 -7.89 -5.02
C PRO A 75 -12.92 -7.85 -6.55
N ASN A 76 -14.06 -7.60 -7.19
CA ASN A 76 -14.19 -7.52 -8.65
C ASN A 76 -13.90 -6.11 -9.21
N ALA A 77 -13.68 -5.12 -8.35
CA ALA A 77 -13.38 -3.76 -8.79
C ALA A 77 -11.97 -3.67 -9.39
N ALA A 78 -11.81 -2.82 -10.41
CA ALA A 78 -10.53 -2.56 -11.05
C ALA A 78 -9.94 -1.25 -10.52
N MET A 79 -9.40 -1.29 -9.29
CA MET A 79 -8.86 -0.12 -8.60
C MET A 79 -7.76 -0.48 -7.61
N THR A 80 -7.01 0.52 -7.20
CA THR A 80 -5.98 0.44 -6.16
C THR A 80 -6.32 1.44 -5.05
N ILE A 81 -6.07 1.08 -3.80
CA ILE A 81 -6.41 1.89 -2.64
C ILE A 81 -5.12 2.30 -1.95
N MET A 82 -4.93 3.60 -1.73
CA MET A 82 -3.85 4.15 -0.91
C MET A 82 -4.41 4.55 0.46
N THR A 83 -3.93 3.93 1.52
CA THR A 83 -4.35 4.19 2.90
C THR A 83 -3.13 4.53 3.77
N PRO A 84 -3.04 5.73 4.35
CA PRO A 84 -1.96 6.08 5.27
C PRO A 84 -2.15 5.42 6.64
N ILE A 85 -1.05 5.06 7.31
CA ILE A 85 -1.02 4.47 8.65
C ILE A 85 -0.65 5.56 9.65
N ALA A 86 -1.52 5.83 10.63
CA ALA A 86 -1.33 6.81 11.69
C ALA A 86 -0.73 8.15 11.20
N PRO A 87 -1.34 8.81 10.20
CA PRO A 87 -0.83 10.07 9.67
C PRO A 87 -0.94 11.20 10.69
N HIS A 88 0.10 12.04 10.77
CA HIS A 88 0.14 13.20 11.67
C HIS A 88 -0.57 14.44 11.07
N THR A 89 -1.70 14.24 10.41
CA THR A 89 -2.55 15.28 9.82
C THR A 89 -4.00 14.97 10.07
N LEU A 90 -4.79 15.99 10.43
CA LEU A 90 -6.19 15.81 10.88
C LEU A 90 -7.16 15.36 9.77
N ASN A 91 -6.85 15.61 8.50
CA ASN A 91 -7.78 15.41 7.38
C ASN A 91 -7.29 14.41 6.35
N THR A 92 -6.55 13.39 6.80
CA THR A 92 -6.05 12.36 5.88
C THR A 92 -7.13 11.32 5.61
N ARG A 93 -7.34 11.00 4.34
CA ARG A 93 -8.29 10.01 3.86
C ARG A 93 -7.58 9.02 2.95
N SER A 94 -8.13 7.81 2.88
CA SER A 94 -7.75 6.87 1.82
C SER A 94 -8.16 7.43 0.47
N ILE A 95 -7.34 7.18 -0.54
CA ILE A 95 -7.59 7.61 -1.92
C ILE A 95 -7.67 6.36 -2.80
N ILE A 96 -8.64 6.36 -3.70
CA ILE A 96 -8.86 5.27 -4.65
C ILE A 96 -8.41 5.74 -6.03
N PHE A 97 -7.61 4.91 -6.71
CA PHE A 97 -7.09 5.15 -8.05
C PHE A 97 -7.54 4.04 -9.00
N PRO A 98 -7.68 4.31 -10.31
CA PRO A 98 -7.82 3.28 -11.32
C PRO A 98 -6.68 2.25 -11.24
N ALA A 99 -6.97 0.98 -11.55
CA ALA A 99 -5.98 -0.11 -11.43
C ALA A 99 -4.77 0.06 -12.37
N GLN A 100 -4.93 0.81 -13.48
CA GLN A 100 -3.87 1.08 -14.44
C GLN A 100 -2.90 2.19 -14.01
N ASP A 101 -3.23 2.96 -12.97
CA ASP A 101 -2.34 4.01 -12.49
C ASP A 101 -1.10 3.43 -11.81
N VAL A 102 0.03 4.10 -12.01
CA VAL A 102 1.29 3.79 -11.35
C VAL A 102 1.44 4.70 -10.13
N ILE A 103 1.51 4.08 -8.96
CA ILE A 103 1.72 4.80 -7.69
C ILE A 103 3.19 4.70 -7.32
N THR A 104 3.84 5.85 -7.09
CA THR A 104 5.21 5.91 -6.61
C THR A 104 5.24 6.50 -5.21
N VAL A 105 5.92 5.81 -4.28
CA VAL A 105 6.14 6.29 -2.91
C VAL A 105 7.65 6.44 -2.68
N GLU A 106 8.08 7.64 -2.33
CA GLU A 106 9.49 7.98 -2.02
C GLU A 106 9.64 8.19 -0.52
N ILE A 107 10.71 7.63 0.06
CA ILE A 107 11.12 7.96 1.43
C ILE A 107 11.76 9.35 1.42
N GLY A 108 11.06 10.31 1.99
CA GLY A 108 11.52 11.70 2.08
C GLY A 108 12.53 11.89 3.23
N LYS A 109 13.20 13.06 3.24
CA LYS A 109 14.03 13.48 4.37
C LYS A 109 13.17 13.77 5.60
N GLY A 110 13.57 13.27 6.74
CA GLY A 110 12.97 13.58 8.03
C GLY A 110 13.35 14.97 8.53
N ARG A 111 12.66 15.44 9.57
CA ARG A 111 12.95 16.76 10.19
C ARG A 111 14.26 16.78 10.98
N HIS A 112 14.68 15.64 11.52
CA HIS A 112 15.81 15.53 12.48
C HIS A 112 16.86 14.52 12.05
N CYS A 113 16.71 13.88 10.89
CA CYS A 113 17.66 12.90 10.37
C CYS A 113 17.70 13.00 8.84
N ASP A 114 18.90 13.08 8.29
CA ASP A 114 19.10 13.09 6.83
C ASP A 114 18.92 11.71 6.21
N CYS A 115 18.92 10.64 7.01
CA CYS A 115 18.78 9.27 6.55
C CYS A 115 17.69 8.54 7.38
N GLU A 116 16.46 8.59 6.90
CA GLU A 116 15.36 7.79 7.43
C GLU A 116 15.45 6.36 6.87
N LYS A 117 15.05 5.39 7.70
CA LYS A 117 14.95 4.00 7.29
C LYS A 117 13.48 3.63 7.12
N GLY A 118 13.19 2.97 6.02
CA GLY A 118 11.88 2.42 5.72
C GLY A 118 12.01 0.98 5.22
N ILE A 119 10.86 0.35 5.05
CA ILE A 119 10.76 -1.01 4.56
C ILE A 119 9.55 -1.11 3.63
N ALA A 120 9.72 -1.77 2.49
CA ALA A 120 8.60 -2.21 1.67
C ALA A 120 8.29 -3.66 1.99
N SER A 121 7.04 -3.95 2.38
CA SER A 121 6.55 -5.29 2.72
C SER A 121 5.48 -5.70 1.73
N PHE A 122 5.55 -6.93 1.23
CA PHE A 122 4.63 -7.53 0.27
C PHE A 122 3.86 -8.66 0.97
N ASP A 123 2.57 -8.48 1.17
CA ASP A 123 1.67 -9.39 1.90
C ASP A 123 2.18 -9.84 3.29
N GLY A 124 3.19 -9.13 3.86
CA GLY A 124 3.82 -9.49 5.12
C GLY A 124 4.91 -10.57 5.02
N ASP A 125 5.21 -11.10 3.84
CA ASP A 125 6.16 -12.20 3.64
C ASP A 125 7.53 -11.74 3.14
N THR A 126 7.56 -10.89 2.11
CA THR A 126 8.81 -10.35 1.55
C THR A 126 9.05 -8.93 2.05
N PHE A 127 10.30 -8.63 2.41
CA PHE A 127 10.71 -7.33 2.93
C PHE A 127 11.91 -6.79 2.17
N ILE A 128 11.81 -5.55 1.67
CA ILE A 128 12.89 -4.84 0.97
C ILE A 128 13.23 -3.57 1.76
N PRO A 129 14.45 -3.48 2.35
CA PRO A 129 14.87 -2.28 3.07
C PRO A 129 15.00 -1.07 2.15
N MET A 130 14.52 0.07 2.61
CA MET A 130 14.56 1.36 1.93
C MET A 130 15.21 2.42 2.82
N VAL A 131 15.79 3.44 2.21
CA VAL A 131 16.35 4.60 2.91
C VAL A 131 15.88 5.90 2.23
N THR A 132 16.12 7.04 2.84
CA THR A 132 15.83 8.35 2.26
C THR A 132 16.31 8.45 0.81
N GLY A 133 15.42 8.85 -0.08
CA GLY A 133 15.65 8.99 -1.53
C GLY A 133 15.37 7.71 -2.33
N ASP A 134 15.16 6.56 -1.67
CA ASP A 134 14.64 5.37 -2.36
C ASP A 134 13.17 5.56 -2.68
N CYS A 135 12.74 4.99 -3.79
CA CYS A 135 11.33 4.98 -4.18
C CYS A 135 10.86 3.59 -4.57
N ILE A 136 9.60 3.31 -4.33
CA ILE A 136 8.91 2.12 -4.83
C ILE A 136 7.86 2.54 -5.84
N GLN A 137 7.90 1.93 -7.03
CA GLN A 137 6.84 2.04 -8.04
C GLN A 137 5.92 0.82 -7.92
N ILE A 138 4.63 1.09 -7.78
CA ILE A 138 3.60 0.07 -7.58
C ILE A 138 2.58 0.19 -8.70
N ARG A 139 2.31 -0.92 -9.36
CA ARG A 139 1.35 -1.02 -10.45
C ARG A 139 0.58 -2.34 -10.39
N GLN A 140 -0.45 -2.46 -11.18
CA GLN A 140 -1.08 -3.76 -11.40
C GLN A 140 -0.07 -4.74 -12.00
N ALA A 141 0.05 -5.93 -11.40
CA ALA A 141 0.89 -6.99 -11.92
C ALA A 141 0.27 -7.62 -13.20
N ASP A 142 1.14 -8.08 -14.10
CA ASP A 142 0.72 -8.79 -15.31
C ASP A 142 0.15 -10.18 -14.98
N VAL A 143 0.52 -10.74 -13.83
CA VAL A 143 0.03 -12.03 -13.32
C VAL A 143 -1.25 -11.85 -12.51
N LYS A 144 -2.07 -12.89 -12.49
CA LYS A 144 -3.35 -12.93 -11.75
C LYS A 144 -3.45 -14.22 -10.95
N THR A 145 -3.88 -14.11 -9.71
CA THR A 145 -4.26 -15.27 -8.90
C THR A 145 -5.73 -15.59 -9.12
N LYS A 146 -6.04 -16.86 -9.37
CA LYS A 146 -7.42 -17.38 -9.44
C LYS A 146 -7.82 -17.88 -8.07
N ILE A 147 -8.81 -17.24 -7.46
CA ILE A 147 -9.40 -17.68 -6.20
C ILE A 147 -10.62 -18.55 -6.51
N LEU A 148 -10.57 -19.83 -6.11
CA LEU A 148 -11.71 -20.75 -6.25
C LEU A 148 -12.65 -20.55 -5.06
N LYS A 149 -13.90 -20.24 -5.34
CA LYS A 149 -14.96 -20.22 -4.33
C LYS A 149 -15.53 -21.64 -4.18
N LEU A 150 -15.39 -22.20 -2.99
CA LEU A 150 -15.95 -23.52 -2.65
C LEU A 150 -17.42 -23.44 -2.17
N ASN A 151 -17.95 -22.23 -1.99
CA ASN A 151 -19.32 -21.98 -1.59
C ASN A 151 -19.99 -20.97 -2.52
N HIS A 152 -21.34 -20.94 -2.51
CA HIS A 152 -22.13 -20.04 -3.34
C HIS A 152 -22.39 -18.67 -2.70
N LEU A 153 -21.74 -18.34 -1.57
CA LEU A 153 -21.96 -17.08 -0.87
C LEU A 153 -21.45 -15.89 -1.71
N SER A 154 -22.29 -14.90 -1.89
CA SER A 154 -21.92 -13.64 -2.50
C SER A 154 -20.98 -12.84 -1.58
N PHE A 155 -20.26 -11.86 -2.13
CA PHE A 155 -19.43 -10.93 -1.35
C PHE A 155 -20.26 -10.22 -0.26
N VAL A 156 -21.48 -9.79 -0.59
CA VAL A 156 -22.38 -9.08 0.34
C VAL A 156 -22.80 -9.98 1.50
N GLU A 157 -23.06 -11.26 1.25
CA GLU A 157 -23.41 -12.23 2.31
C GLU A 157 -22.23 -12.49 3.25
N VAL A 158 -21.02 -12.62 2.71
CA VAL A 158 -19.79 -12.75 3.51
C VAL A 158 -19.58 -11.50 4.36
N LEU A 159 -19.71 -10.32 3.77
CA LEU A 159 -19.56 -9.03 4.45
C LEU A 159 -20.58 -8.90 5.59
N ARG A 160 -21.86 -9.19 5.32
CA ARG A 160 -22.93 -9.14 6.32
C ARG A 160 -22.66 -10.06 7.51
N ARG A 161 -22.12 -11.26 7.28
CA ARG A 161 -21.75 -12.18 8.37
C ARG A 161 -20.64 -11.59 9.23
N LYS A 162 -19.54 -11.15 8.60
CA LYS A 162 -18.41 -10.56 9.33
C LYS A 162 -18.78 -9.30 10.14
N MET A 163 -19.71 -8.49 9.64
CA MET A 163 -20.19 -7.29 10.37
C MET A 163 -21.16 -7.58 11.51
N ARG A 164 -21.73 -8.80 11.59
CA ARG A 164 -22.57 -9.22 12.70
C ARG A 164 -21.77 -9.81 13.86
N ASP A 165 -20.64 -10.39 13.56
CA ASP A 165 -19.77 -11.10 14.52
C ASP A 165 -18.68 -10.20 15.09
N SER A 166 -18.75 -8.85 14.83
CA SER A 166 -17.80 -7.83 15.28
C SER A 166 -18.36 -7.01 16.42
#